data_dd85594e26a39720b8a444ba955a1cb6
#
_entry.id   dd85594e26a39720b8a444ba955a1cb6
#
_cell.length_a   1.000
_cell.length_b   1.000
_cell.length_c   1.000
_cell.angle_alpha   90.00
_cell.angle_beta   90.00
_cell.angle_gamma   90.00
#
_symmetry.space_group_name_H-M   'P 1'
#
loop_
_entity.id
_entity.type
_entity.pdbx_description
1 polymer ?
#
loop_
_entity_poly.entity_id
_entity_poly.type
_entity_poly.pdbx_seq_one_letter_code
_entity_poly.pdbx_strand_id
1 'polypeptide(L)'
;MTITRRLPLAASLLCAAIVLGAADRAPFTFPRSTPEAQGISSAALLGFIDAAEKQVDALHSFMLVRHGQVVAEGWWSPYAADEPHVMYSLSKSFTSTAVGLAVAEGKLTVDDLVLGFFPDSVPADPSANLRAMKVRDLLTMSTGQHDEDIQNFPYLADENLVKKFLALPVAHKPGTLFVYNTPASYMLSAIVQKVTGQTVVDYLGPRLFEPLGIKPPVWEASKQGISLGGFGLNIRTEDIARFGQLYLQKGMWQGKPLLPAAWVEAATSRQMSNGSSTTSDWEQGYGYQFWRCRHGFYRGDGAFGQYCIILPQYDAVIAITSGTRDMPGVLNLIWDRLIPALKPAALSTDKASSDRLASKLSGLMLPAQAGEPTSAAAKSAVGRRYTLAPNAQTAESIALDSIDARGEAAFTIRTAGADQHLVAAPGAWRKASMTINGVAEPVAASGGWTADDTYTLKVARYRTPFVITYSLRFAGDQVVVDTEQNAGFSEPGRFSQWVGRAQPAATQGSK
;
A
#
# COMPACT_ATOMS: atom_id res chain seq x y z
N MET A 1 42.78 -78.56 -30.88
CA MET A 1 42.27 -78.06 -29.59
C MET A 1 42.18 -76.57 -29.70
N THR A 2 41.00 -76.07 -30.09
CA THR A 2 40.75 -74.70 -30.46
C THR A 2 39.82 -74.07 -29.41
N ILE A 3 40.32 -73.09 -28.61
CA ILE A 3 39.59 -72.46 -27.56
C ILE A 3 38.97 -71.15 -28.10
N THR A 4 37.65 -71.14 -28.26
CA THR A 4 36.86 -69.98 -28.65
C THR A 4 36.52 -69.16 -27.40
N ARG A 5 37.07 -67.93 -27.32
CA ARG A 5 36.73 -66.93 -26.30
C ARG A 5 35.43 -66.22 -26.72
N ARG A 6 34.38 -66.25 -25.89
CA ARG A 6 33.19 -65.43 -26.01
C ARG A 6 33.38 -64.10 -25.25
N LEU A 7 33.23 -62.96 -25.92
CA LEU A 7 33.09 -61.62 -25.32
C LEU A 7 31.67 -61.42 -24.80
N PRO A 8 31.46 -60.77 -23.66
CA PRO A 8 30.13 -60.34 -23.25
C PRO A 8 29.78 -59.01 -23.90
N LEU A 9 28.55 -58.90 -24.44
CA LEU A 9 27.92 -57.68 -24.89
C LEU A 9 27.52 -56.86 -23.65
N ALA A 10 28.07 -55.67 -23.50
CA ALA A 10 27.61 -54.68 -22.53
C ALA A 10 26.45 -53.90 -23.13
N ALA A 11 25.25 -54.07 -22.60
CA ALA A 11 24.08 -53.28 -22.91
C ALA A 11 24.15 -51.95 -22.18
N SER A 12 24.43 -50.86 -22.91
CA SER A 12 24.33 -49.50 -22.39
C SER A 12 22.88 -49.07 -22.35
N LEU A 13 22.33 -49.00 -21.14
CA LEU A 13 21.02 -48.30 -20.90
C LEU A 13 21.28 -46.78 -20.99
N LEU A 14 20.74 -46.18 -22.04
CA LEU A 14 20.65 -44.75 -22.22
C LEU A 14 19.43 -44.22 -21.38
N CYS A 15 19.69 -43.68 -20.19
CA CYS A 15 18.67 -42.90 -19.45
C CYS A 15 18.43 -41.57 -20.14
N ALA A 16 17.39 -41.46 -20.93
CA ALA A 16 16.90 -40.20 -21.43
C ALA A 16 16.26 -39.43 -20.26
N ALA A 17 16.96 -38.44 -19.69
CA ALA A 17 16.35 -37.51 -18.77
C ALA A 17 15.38 -36.60 -19.57
N ILE A 18 14.08 -36.82 -19.37
CA ILE A 18 13.04 -35.94 -19.86
C ILE A 18 13.13 -34.67 -19.00
N VAL A 19 13.81 -33.64 -19.51
CA VAL A 19 13.70 -32.28 -18.99
C VAL A 19 12.30 -31.79 -19.37
N LEU A 20 11.35 -31.97 -18.47
CA LEU A 20 10.06 -31.28 -18.56
C LEU A 20 10.38 -29.78 -18.41
N GLY A 21 10.47 -29.08 -19.53
CA GLY A 21 10.53 -27.62 -19.57
C GLY A 21 9.34 -27.09 -18.77
N ALA A 22 9.62 -26.20 -17.80
CA ALA A 22 8.60 -25.39 -17.17
C ALA A 22 7.92 -24.59 -18.30
N ALA A 23 6.76 -25.05 -18.74
CA ALA A 23 5.94 -24.27 -19.64
C ALA A 23 5.68 -22.94 -18.92
N ASP A 24 5.98 -21.80 -19.55
CA ASP A 24 5.60 -20.47 -19.13
C ASP A 24 4.08 -20.46 -18.91
N ARG A 25 3.66 -20.76 -17.68
CA ARG A 25 2.24 -20.63 -17.32
C ARG A 25 1.95 -19.12 -17.26
N ALA A 26 0.96 -18.70 -18.04
CA ALA A 26 0.42 -17.36 -17.92
C ALA A 26 0.17 -17.01 -16.43
N PRO A 27 0.50 -15.81 -15.98
CA PRO A 27 0.27 -15.40 -14.61
C PRO A 27 -1.19 -15.62 -14.22
N PHE A 28 -1.42 -16.13 -13.01
CA PHE A 28 -2.78 -16.33 -12.52
C PHE A 28 -3.55 -15.01 -12.52
N THR A 29 -4.76 -15.04 -13.05
CA THR A 29 -5.78 -14.00 -12.93
C THR A 29 -7.04 -14.62 -12.36
N PHE A 30 -7.70 -13.94 -11.43
CA PHE A 30 -8.99 -14.41 -10.95
C PHE A 30 -10.00 -14.48 -12.10
N PRO A 31 -10.82 -15.56 -12.20
CA PRO A 31 -11.99 -15.51 -13.04
C PRO A 31 -12.97 -14.43 -12.56
N ARG A 32 -13.70 -13.82 -13.47
CA ARG A 32 -14.73 -12.82 -13.18
C ARG A 32 -16.11 -13.47 -13.26
N SER A 33 -17.02 -13.07 -12.38
CA SER A 33 -18.39 -13.56 -12.31
C SER A 33 -19.37 -12.42 -12.14
N THR A 34 -20.63 -12.67 -12.49
CA THR A 34 -21.69 -11.70 -12.14
C THR A 34 -21.96 -11.73 -10.64
N PRO A 35 -22.31 -10.59 -10.03
CA PRO A 35 -22.63 -10.52 -8.61
C PRO A 35 -23.72 -11.50 -8.20
N GLU A 36 -24.80 -11.59 -8.97
CA GLU A 36 -25.94 -12.48 -8.69
C GLU A 36 -25.54 -13.95 -8.65
N ALA A 37 -24.69 -14.39 -9.57
CA ALA A 37 -24.18 -15.77 -9.57
C ALA A 37 -23.40 -16.12 -8.31
N GLN A 38 -22.82 -15.10 -7.65
CA GLN A 38 -22.08 -15.25 -6.41
C GLN A 38 -22.87 -14.80 -5.18
N GLY A 39 -24.20 -14.70 -5.29
CA GLY A 39 -25.09 -14.44 -4.15
C GLY A 39 -25.05 -13.03 -3.59
N ILE A 40 -24.73 -12.03 -4.40
CA ILE A 40 -24.88 -10.61 -4.05
C ILE A 40 -25.58 -9.88 -5.20
N SER A 41 -26.53 -8.99 -4.92
CA SER A 41 -27.20 -8.25 -5.99
C SER A 41 -26.34 -7.09 -6.49
N SER A 42 -26.36 -6.85 -7.81
CA SER A 42 -25.75 -5.67 -8.43
C SER A 42 -26.29 -4.37 -7.84
N ALA A 43 -27.58 -4.33 -7.45
CA ALA A 43 -28.17 -3.18 -6.78
C ALA A 43 -27.54 -2.89 -5.41
N ALA A 44 -27.23 -3.94 -4.62
CA ALA A 44 -26.58 -3.77 -3.32
C ALA A 44 -25.13 -3.28 -3.47
N LEU A 45 -24.40 -3.81 -4.45
CA LEU A 45 -23.04 -3.32 -4.77
C LEU A 45 -23.05 -1.87 -5.23
N LEU A 46 -24.01 -1.50 -6.10
CA LEU A 46 -24.18 -0.12 -6.53
C LEU A 46 -24.43 0.80 -5.32
N GLY A 47 -25.36 0.39 -4.42
CA GLY A 47 -25.64 1.14 -3.20
C GLY A 47 -24.44 1.25 -2.24
N PHE A 48 -23.58 0.23 -2.18
CA PHE A 48 -22.32 0.27 -1.43
C PHE A 48 -21.34 1.28 -2.05
N ILE A 49 -21.12 1.24 -3.38
CA ILE A 49 -20.22 2.17 -4.09
C ILE A 49 -20.71 3.60 -3.95
N ASP A 50 -22.02 3.86 -4.12
CA ASP A 50 -22.60 5.20 -3.97
C ASP A 50 -22.48 5.73 -2.53
N ALA A 51 -22.56 4.86 -1.53
CA ALA A 51 -22.33 5.22 -0.14
C ALA A 51 -20.85 5.50 0.14
N ALA A 52 -19.97 4.70 -0.44
CA ALA A 52 -18.53 4.88 -0.29
C ALA A 52 -18.05 6.23 -0.87
N GLU A 53 -18.52 6.61 -2.07
CA GLU A 53 -18.20 7.92 -2.67
C GLU A 53 -18.70 9.12 -1.86
N LYS A 54 -19.75 8.93 -1.05
CA LYS A 54 -20.32 10.00 -0.22
C LYS A 54 -19.65 10.11 1.15
N GLN A 55 -19.10 9.01 1.67
CA GLN A 55 -18.67 8.91 3.06
C GLN A 55 -17.15 8.71 3.21
N VAL A 56 -16.47 8.30 2.15
CA VAL A 56 -15.01 8.11 2.15
C VAL A 56 -14.37 9.15 1.24
N ASP A 57 -13.53 10.01 1.80
CA ASP A 57 -12.95 11.15 1.09
C ASP A 57 -12.19 10.78 -0.19
N ALA A 58 -11.47 9.65 -0.16
CA ALA A 58 -10.62 9.24 -1.28
C ALA A 58 -10.48 7.71 -1.30
N LEU A 59 -11.47 7.03 -1.85
CA LEU A 59 -11.37 5.62 -2.22
C LEU A 59 -10.65 5.52 -3.56
N HIS A 60 -9.59 4.71 -3.63
CA HIS A 60 -8.74 4.59 -4.83
C HIS A 60 -9.03 3.34 -5.62
N SER A 61 -9.25 2.23 -4.92
CA SER A 61 -9.64 0.97 -5.54
C SER A 61 -10.47 0.12 -4.60
N PHE A 62 -11.29 -0.73 -5.20
CA PHE A 62 -12.09 -1.74 -4.52
C PHE A 62 -12.10 -3.02 -5.36
N MET A 63 -11.94 -4.16 -4.72
CA MET A 63 -12.12 -5.47 -5.33
C MET A 63 -12.78 -6.41 -4.32
N LEU A 64 -13.88 -7.04 -4.72
CA LEU A 64 -14.53 -8.13 -3.99
C LEU A 64 -14.30 -9.44 -4.73
N VAL A 65 -13.61 -10.36 -4.08
CA VAL A 65 -13.49 -11.77 -4.52
C VAL A 65 -14.39 -12.62 -3.66
N ARG A 66 -15.19 -13.48 -4.28
CA ARG A 66 -16.04 -14.45 -3.58
C ARG A 66 -16.04 -15.79 -4.32
N HIS A 67 -15.95 -16.90 -3.58
CA HIS A 67 -15.81 -18.25 -4.12
C HIS A 67 -14.66 -18.35 -5.17
N GLY A 68 -13.57 -17.61 -4.92
CA GLY A 68 -12.42 -17.55 -5.83
C GLY A 68 -12.65 -16.79 -7.14
N GLN A 69 -13.70 -15.98 -7.25
CA GLN A 69 -14.03 -15.18 -8.44
C GLN A 69 -14.19 -13.70 -8.08
N VAL A 70 -13.71 -12.82 -8.95
CA VAL A 70 -13.97 -11.37 -8.80
C VAL A 70 -15.43 -11.11 -9.13
N VAL A 71 -16.13 -10.52 -8.18
CA VAL A 71 -17.57 -10.21 -8.24
C VAL A 71 -17.80 -8.73 -8.60
N ALA A 72 -16.94 -7.86 -8.09
CA ALA A 72 -16.92 -6.45 -8.42
C ALA A 72 -15.51 -5.90 -8.24
N GLU A 73 -15.12 -5.00 -9.13
CA GLU A 73 -13.84 -4.30 -9.07
C GLU A 73 -13.97 -2.90 -9.66
N GLY A 74 -13.24 -1.93 -9.12
CA GLY A 74 -13.26 -0.56 -9.60
C GLY A 74 -12.07 0.24 -9.10
N TRP A 75 -11.65 1.19 -9.92
CA TRP A 75 -10.56 2.12 -9.64
C TRP A 75 -11.02 3.56 -9.88
N TRP A 76 -10.84 4.41 -8.90
CA TRP A 76 -11.12 5.84 -9.03
C TRP A 76 -9.98 6.53 -9.77
N SER A 77 -10.21 6.86 -11.06
CA SER A 77 -9.22 7.62 -11.84
C SER A 77 -8.69 8.83 -11.04
N PRO A 78 -7.37 9.08 -11.01
CA PRO A 78 -6.31 8.58 -11.89
C PRO A 78 -5.70 7.22 -11.49
N TYR A 79 -6.14 6.59 -10.40
CA TYR A 79 -5.72 5.24 -10.00
C TYR A 79 -6.20 4.21 -11.03
N ALA A 80 -5.44 3.12 -11.22
CA ALA A 80 -5.72 2.13 -12.26
C ALA A 80 -5.32 0.71 -11.83
N ALA A 81 -5.87 -0.29 -12.50
CA ALA A 81 -5.70 -1.70 -12.17
C ALA A 81 -4.25 -2.21 -12.27
N ASP A 82 -3.49 -1.64 -13.19
CA ASP A 82 -2.09 -2.00 -13.46
C ASP A 82 -1.07 -1.21 -12.62
N GLU A 83 -1.52 -0.17 -11.91
CA GLU A 83 -0.67 0.65 -11.06
C GLU A 83 -0.54 0.06 -9.65
N PRO A 84 0.69 -0.13 -9.13
CA PRO A 84 0.89 -0.51 -7.74
C PRO A 84 0.56 0.66 -6.83
N HIS A 85 0.19 0.35 -5.59
CA HIS A 85 -0.06 1.33 -4.53
C HIS A 85 0.78 0.97 -3.30
N VAL A 86 1.23 1.97 -2.54
CA VAL A 86 1.97 1.75 -1.30
C VAL A 86 1.04 1.15 -0.23
N MET A 87 1.47 0.06 0.39
CA MET A 87 0.66 -0.71 1.33
C MET A 87 0.74 -0.22 2.77
N TYR A 88 1.67 0.65 3.10
CA TYR A 88 1.95 0.99 4.49
C TYR A 88 2.01 -0.27 5.39
N SER A 89 1.32 -0.25 6.53
CA SER A 89 1.37 -1.34 7.50
C SER A 89 0.77 -2.66 7.05
N LEU A 90 0.04 -2.73 5.95
CA LEU A 90 -0.35 -4.00 5.32
C LEU A 90 0.88 -4.85 4.93
N SER A 91 2.03 -4.20 4.69
CA SER A 91 3.34 -4.87 4.51
C SER A 91 3.69 -5.83 5.65
N LYS A 92 3.25 -5.55 6.87
CA LYS A 92 3.50 -6.37 8.07
C LYS A 92 2.98 -7.79 7.92
N SER A 93 1.82 -7.96 7.27
CA SER A 93 1.23 -9.28 7.04
C SER A 93 2.08 -10.11 6.06
N PHE A 94 2.72 -9.47 5.09
CA PHE A 94 3.68 -10.13 4.19
C PHE A 94 4.99 -10.47 4.92
N THR A 95 5.48 -9.61 5.81
CA THR A 95 6.63 -9.91 6.67
C THR A 95 6.34 -11.09 7.59
N SER A 96 5.16 -11.16 8.19
CA SER A 96 4.71 -12.33 8.96
C SER A 96 4.72 -13.60 8.11
N THR A 97 4.25 -13.52 6.86
CA THR A 97 4.27 -14.65 5.93
C THR A 97 5.71 -15.13 5.66
N ALA A 98 6.67 -14.21 5.49
CA ALA A 98 8.08 -14.57 5.36
C ALA A 98 8.62 -15.29 6.60
N VAL A 99 8.25 -14.82 7.80
CA VAL A 99 8.60 -15.53 9.05
C VAL A 99 7.98 -16.91 9.07
N GLY A 100 6.70 -17.05 8.68
CA GLY A 100 6.01 -18.35 8.64
C GLY A 100 6.65 -19.37 7.69
N LEU A 101 7.11 -18.90 6.54
CA LEU A 101 7.86 -19.71 5.59
C LEU A 101 9.23 -20.12 6.15
N ALA A 102 9.94 -19.20 6.80
CA ALA A 102 11.23 -19.49 7.43
C ALA A 102 11.09 -20.48 8.61
N VAL A 103 9.99 -20.40 9.37
CA VAL A 103 9.65 -21.40 10.41
C VAL A 103 9.37 -22.76 9.77
N ALA A 104 8.61 -22.81 8.69
CA ALA A 104 8.31 -24.05 7.96
C ALA A 104 9.57 -24.71 7.36
N GLU A 105 10.57 -23.90 6.98
CA GLU A 105 11.88 -24.36 6.52
C GLU A 105 12.84 -24.73 7.67
N GLY A 106 12.41 -24.63 8.93
CA GLY A 106 13.22 -24.96 10.11
C GLY A 106 14.37 -23.97 10.37
N LYS A 107 14.30 -22.74 9.82
CA LYS A 107 15.37 -21.74 9.95
C LYS A 107 15.30 -20.95 11.25
N LEU A 108 14.11 -20.87 11.85
CA LEU A 108 13.85 -20.27 13.17
C LEU A 108 12.55 -20.84 13.75
N THR A 109 12.34 -20.55 15.03
CA THR A 109 11.07 -20.78 15.73
C THR A 109 10.52 -19.48 16.30
N VAL A 110 9.23 -19.45 16.60
CA VAL A 110 8.63 -18.26 17.25
C VAL A 110 9.10 -18.10 18.72
N ASP A 111 9.71 -19.13 19.29
CA ASP A 111 10.24 -19.13 20.65
C ASP A 111 11.71 -18.74 20.75
N ASP A 112 12.39 -18.57 19.62
CA ASP A 112 13.78 -18.15 19.60
C ASP A 112 13.95 -16.75 20.17
N LEU A 113 15.02 -16.54 20.93
CA LEU A 113 15.34 -15.26 21.54
C LEU A 113 15.87 -14.28 20.49
N VAL A 114 15.33 -13.06 20.47
CA VAL A 114 15.70 -12.01 19.49
C VAL A 114 17.20 -11.71 19.53
N LEU A 115 17.79 -11.63 20.72
CA LEU A 115 19.23 -11.36 20.88
C LEU A 115 20.12 -12.41 20.23
N GLY A 116 19.66 -13.65 20.13
CA GLY A 116 20.43 -14.75 19.52
C GLY A 116 20.74 -14.54 18.04
N PHE A 117 19.93 -13.77 17.32
CA PHE A 117 20.15 -13.48 15.90
C PHE A 117 21.20 -12.39 15.67
N PHE A 118 21.46 -11.53 16.67
CA PHE A 118 22.28 -10.32 16.51
C PHE A 118 23.34 -10.17 17.61
N PRO A 119 24.23 -11.15 17.82
CA PRO A 119 25.21 -11.13 18.92
C PRO A 119 26.09 -9.87 18.92
N ASP A 120 26.44 -9.36 17.73
CA ASP A 120 27.30 -8.17 17.58
C ASP A 120 26.57 -6.83 17.86
N SER A 121 25.24 -6.87 18.03
CA SER A 121 24.39 -5.69 18.29
C SER A 121 23.80 -5.68 19.70
N VAL A 122 24.14 -6.66 20.54
CA VAL A 122 23.65 -6.75 21.92
C VAL A 122 24.24 -5.59 22.74
N PRO A 123 23.41 -4.81 23.47
CA PRO A 123 23.91 -3.81 24.40
C PRO A 123 24.87 -4.42 25.46
N ALA A 124 25.78 -3.63 26.00
CA ALA A 124 26.73 -4.10 27.01
C ALA A 124 26.04 -4.68 28.26
N ASP A 125 24.92 -4.08 28.67
CA ASP A 125 24.10 -4.57 29.79
C ASP A 125 22.63 -4.65 29.38
N PRO A 126 22.21 -5.73 28.67
CA PRO A 126 20.83 -5.91 28.27
C PRO A 126 19.97 -6.25 29.47
N SER A 127 18.80 -5.60 29.59
CA SER A 127 17.84 -5.84 30.66
C SER A 127 17.31 -7.30 30.64
N ALA A 128 16.80 -7.77 31.77
CA ALA A 128 16.19 -9.10 31.85
C ALA A 128 15.02 -9.26 30.86
N ASN A 129 14.24 -8.22 30.65
CA ASN A 129 13.15 -8.21 29.67
C ASN A 129 13.68 -8.32 28.23
N LEU A 130 14.71 -7.56 27.86
CA LEU A 130 15.31 -7.68 26.52
C LEU A 130 15.90 -9.08 26.28
N ARG A 131 16.53 -9.69 27.30
CA ARG A 131 17.05 -11.07 27.21
C ARG A 131 15.95 -12.11 27.01
N ALA A 132 14.74 -11.83 27.49
CA ALA A 132 13.59 -12.74 27.39
C ALA A 132 12.75 -12.54 26.13
N MET A 133 12.99 -11.47 25.36
CA MET A 133 12.19 -11.13 24.16
C MET A 133 12.36 -12.21 23.07
N LYS A 134 11.25 -12.73 22.59
CA LYS A 134 11.15 -13.78 21.58
C LYS A 134 10.63 -13.24 20.24
N VAL A 135 10.81 -14.01 19.18
CA VAL A 135 10.25 -13.72 17.85
C VAL A 135 8.71 -13.54 17.91
N ARG A 136 8.02 -14.35 18.73
CA ARG A 136 6.56 -14.19 18.92
C ARG A 136 6.17 -12.84 19.50
N ASP A 137 7.00 -12.25 20.34
CA ASP A 137 6.70 -10.95 20.96
C ASP A 137 6.81 -9.80 19.94
N LEU A 138 7.69 -9.95 18.93
CA LEU A 138 7.74 -9.06 17.77
C LEU A 138 6.48 -9.25 16.89
N LEU A 139 6.09 -10.50 16.62
CA LEU A 139 4.93 -10.84 15.79
C LEU A 139 3.61 -10.33 16.38
N THR A 140 3.48 -10.38 17.70
CA THR A 140 2.25 -10.03 18.43
C THR A 140 2.22 -8.59 18.93
N MET A 141 3.21 -7.75 18.59
CA MET A 141 3.29 -6.37 19.06
C MET A 141 3.33 -6.27 20.59
N SER A 142 4.05 -7.20 21.26
CA SER A 142 4.12 -7.28 22.72
C SER A 142 5.56 -7.29 23.22
N THR A 143 6.41 -6.47 22.61
CA THR A 143 7.85 -6.37 22.91
C THR A 143 8.18 -5.86 24.32
N GLY A 144 7.23 -5.21 24.99
CA GLY A 144 7.41 -4.60 26.31
C GLY A 144 8.02 -3.18 26.28
N GLN A 145 8.16 -2.58 25.11
CA GLN A 145 8.60 -1.19 24.91
C GLN A 145 7.40 -0.24 25.03
N HIS A 146 7.61 1.02 25.42
CA HIS A 146 6.59 2.05 25.40
C HIS A 146 6.41 2.65 24.01
N ASP A 147 5.23 3.21 23.73
CA ASP A 147 4.91 3.85 22.46
C ASP A 147 5.82 5.04 22.18
N GLU A 148 6.09 5.88 23.18
CA GLU A 148 6.98 7.05 23.09
C GLU A 148 8.41 6.71 22.66
N ASP A 149 8.91 5.52 23.02
CA ASP A 149 10.26 5.06 22.65
C ASP A 149 10.35 4.64 21.17
N ILE A 150 9.24 4.26 20.56
CA ILE A 150 9.19 3.67 19.21
C ILE A 150 8.65 4.61 18.13
N GLN A 151 7.88 5.66 18.50
CA GLN A 151 7.24 6.58 17.54
C GLN A 151 8.24 7.31 16.63
N ASN A 152 9.39 7.69 17.16
CA ASN A 152 10.42 8.46 16.45
C ASN A 152 11.56 7.58 15.92
N PHE A 153 11.31 6.30 15.66
CA PHE A 153 12.34 5.39 15.17
C PHE A 153 12.87 5.82 13.80
N PRO A 154 14.20 5.99 13.63
CA PRO A 154 14.77 6.68 12.47
C PRO A 154 15.03 5.75 11.28
N TYR A 155 13.98 5.24 10.63
CA TYR A 155 14.08 4.23 9.55
C TYR A 155 14.99 4.59 8.38
N LEU A 156 15.20 5.87 8.12
CA LEU A 156 16.01 6.35 7.00
C LEU A 156 17.41 6.83 7.41
N ALA A 157 17.77 6.69 8.69
CA ALA A 157 19.10 7.06 9.18
C ALA A 157 20.19 6.09 8.68
N ASP A 158 21.42 6.57 8.67
CA ASP A 158 22.61 5.76 8.35
C ASP A 158 23.01 4.79 9.48
N GLU A 159 22.34 4.88 10.62
CA GLU A 159 22.61 4.07 11.80
C GLU A 159 22.19 2.61 11.61
N ASN A 160 22.81 1.72 12.38
CA ASN A 160 22.37 0.32 12.46
C ASN A 160 21.06 0.24 13.24
N LEU A 161 19.94 0.09 12.51
CA LEU A 161 18.60 0.08 13.08
C LEU A 161 18.33 -1.11 14.01
N VAL A 162 18.96 -2.26 13.78
CA VAL A 162 18.90 -3.41 14.69
C VAL A 162 19.49 -3.03 16.04
N LYS A 163 20.71 -2.46 16.05
CA LYS A 163 21.36 -1.98 17.26
C LYS A 163 20.52 -0.92 17.97
N LYS A 164 19.92 -0.01 17.20
CA LYS A 164 19.02 1.03 17.71
C LYS A 164 17.81 0.44 18.41
N PHE A 165 17.14 -0.54 17.81
CA PHE A 165 16.00 -1.23 18.40
C PHE A 165 16.37 -1.95 19.70
N LEU A 166 17.49 -2.67 19.71
CA LEU A 166 17.97 -3.41 20.88
C LEU A 166 18.43 -2.50 22.03
N ALA A 167 18.72 -1.24 21.74
CA ALA A 167 19.06 -0.23 22.75
C ALA A 167 17.84 0.46 23.36
N LEU A 168 16.63 0.31 22.80
CA LEU A 168 15.42 0.88 23.37
C LEU A 168 15.07 0.24 24.71
N PRO A 169 14.52 1.01 25.68
CA PRO A 169 14.09 0.48 26.95
C PRO A 169 12.99 -0.61 26.76
N VAL A 170 13.09 -1.70 27.52
CA VAL A 170 12.05 -2.74 27.57
C VAL A 170 11.47 -2.76 28.99
N ALA A 171 10.54 -1.83 29.22
CA ALA A 171 9.99 -1.56 30.56
C ALA A 171 9.09 -2.69 31.08
N HIS A 172 8.36 -3.35 30.20
CA HIS A 172 7.43 -4.41 30.55
C HIS A 172 7.98 -5.78 30.13
N LYS A 173 7.51 -6.82 30.80
CA LYS A 173 7.83 -8.20 30.41
C LYS A 173 7.25 -8.46 29.00
N PRO A 174 8.07 -8.91 28.03
CA PRO A 174 7.59 -9.29 26.69
C PRO A 174 6.44 -10.31 26.77
N GLY A 175 5.48 -10.17 25.87
CA GLY A 175 4.29 -11.00 25.82
C GLY A 175 3.16 -10.59 26.77
N THR A 176 3.26 -9.46 27.48
CA THR A 176 2.23 -9.06 28.48
C THR A 176 1.42 -7.82 28.11
N LEU A 177 1.97 -6.92 27.28
CA LEU A 177 1.32 -5.66 26.92
C LEU A 177 1.40 -5.47 25.39
N PHE A 178 0.25 -5.20 24.78
CA PHE A 178 0.19 -4.81 23.38
C PHE A 178 0.55 -3.32 23.23
N VAL A 179 1.57 -3.05 22.42
CA VAL A 179 1.91 -1.71 21.92
C VAL A 179 2.23 -1.84 20.45
N TYR A 180 1.45 -1.17 19.58
CA TYR A 180 1.67 -1.26 18.14
C TYR A 180 3.06 -0.75 17.76
N ASN A 181 3.92 -1.64 17.32
CA ASN A 181 5.37 -1.44 17.23
C ASN A 181 5.89 -1.72 15.80
N THR A 182 6.00 -0.69 14.98
CA THR A 182 6.53 -0.82 13.62
C THR A 182 8.03 -1.20 13.58
N PRO A 183 8.92 -0.71 14.47
CA PRO A 183 10.28 -1.23 14.62
C PRO A 183 10.35 -2.73 14.88
N ALA A 184 9.39 -3.33 15.60
CA ALA A 184 9.33 -4.79 15.79
C ALA A 184 9.16 -5.54 14.45
N SER A 185 8.39 -4.99 13.52
CA SER A 185 8.25 -5.57 12.18
C SER A 185 9.54 -5.45 11.35
N TYR A 186 10.30 -4.35 11.52
CA TYR A 186 11.63 -4.23 10.94
C TYR A 186 12.57 -5.32 11.50
N MET A 187 12.52 -5.58 12.81
CA MET A 187 13.30 -6.66 13.42
C MET A 187 12.94 -8.05 12.86
N LEU A 188 11.66 -8.32 12.59
CA LEU A 188 11.24 -9.55 11.91
C LEU A 188 11.86 -9.66 10.52
N SER A 189 11.86 -8.57 9.75
CA SER A 189 12.53 -8.50 8.45
C SER A 189 14.03 -8.76 8.55
N ALA A 190 14.69 -8.13 9.52
CA ALA A 190 16.11 -8.32 9.78
C ALA A 190 16.44 -9.77 10.19
N ILE A 191 15.59 -10.41 10.99
CA ILE A 191 15.72 -11.83 11.38
C ILE A 191 15.59 -12.73 10.16
N VAL A 192 14.56 -12.53 9.32
CA VAL A 192 14.40 -13.29 8.06
C VAL A 192 15.65 -13.15 7.20
N GLN A 193 16.16 -11.93 6.99
CA GLN A 193 17.39 -11.73 6.22
C GLN A 193 18.60 -12.40 6.86
N LYS A 194 18.72 -12.37 8.19
CA LYS A 194 19.82 -13.01 8.92
C LYS A 194 19.85 -14.53 8.73
N VAL A 195 18.68 -15.18 8.81
CA VAL A 195 18.60 -16.66 8.75
C VAL A 195 18.52 -17.22 7.34
N THR A 196 18.14 -16.40 6.35
CA THR A 196 17.99 -16.84 4.95
C THR A 196 19.10 -16.33 4.04
N GLY A 197 19.82 -15.27 4.42
CA GLY A 197 20.77 -14.56 3.56
C GLY A 197 20.10 -13.71 2.46
N GLN A 198 18.76 -13.56 2.47
CA GLN A 198 17.97 -12.85 1.46
C GLN A 198 17.13 -11.76 2.13
N THR A 199 16.94 -10.63 1.44
CA THR A 199 15.96 -9.65 1.90
C THR A 199 14.56 -10.27 1.92
N VAL A 200 13.61 -9.70 2.67
CA VAL A 200 12.23 -10.24 2.69
C VAL A 200 11.62 -10.25 1.30
N VAL A 201 11.86 -9.22 0.48
CA VAL A 201 11.31 -9.17 -0.88
C VAL A 201 11.88 -10.27 -1.76
N ASP A 202 13.18 -10.52 -1.70
CA ASP A 202 13.85 -11.57 -2.48
C ASP A 202 13.44 -12.97 -1.98
N TYR A 203 13.35 -13.15 -0.66
CA TYR A 203 12.95 -14.41 -0.05
C TYR A 203 11.51 -14.79 -0.41
N LEU A 204 10.60 -13.83 -0.45
CA LEU A 204 9.20 -14.03 -0.85
C LEU A 204 9.03 -14.18 -2.37
N GLY A 205 9.97 -13.71 -3.19
CA GLY A 205 9.90 -13.78 -4.65
C GLY A 205 9.43 -15.15 -5.13
N PRO A 206 10.28 -16.19 -5.07
CA PRO A 206 9.94 -17.53 -5.57
C PRO A 206 8.94 -18.29 -4.68
N ARG A 207 8.76 -17.89 -3.41
CA ARG A 207 7.93 -18.61 -2.43
C ARG A 207 6.49 -18.12 -2.37
N LEU A 208 6.26 -16.86 -2.66
CA LEU A 208 4.95 -16.22 -2.53
C LEU A 208 4.57 -15.42 -3.78
N PHE A 209 5.39 -14.45 -4.20
CA PHE A 209 5.00 -13.52 -5.25
C PHE A 209 4.82 -14.21 -6.61
N GLU A 210 5.80 -14.96 -7.06
CA GLU A 210 5.72 -15.71 -8.33
C GLU A 210 4.57 -16.72 -8.35
N PRO A 211 4.40 -17.60 -7.33
CA PRO A 211 3.28 -18.54 -7.30
C PRO A 211 1.90 -17.85 -7.31
N LEU A 212 1.76 -16.69 -6.65
CA LEU A 212 0.53 -15.91 -6.67
C LEU A 212 0.35 -15.11 -7.98
N GLY A 213 1.33 -15.07 -8.86
CA GLY A 213 1.32 -14.25 -10.08
C GLY A 213 1.45 -12.75 -9.78
N ILE A 214 2.05 -12.41 -8.65
CA ILE A 214 2.41 -11.04 -8.28
C ILE A 214 3.72 -10.69 -8.96
N LYS A 215 3.73 -9.61 -9.76
CA LYS A 215 4.97 -9.10 -10.37
C LYS A 215 5.97 -8.71 -9.27
N PRO A 216 7.30 -8.82 -9.50
CA PRO A 216 8.28 -8.44 -8.50
C PRO A 216 7.96 -7.06 -7.93
N PRO A 217 7.60 -6.96 -6.64
CA PRO A 217 7.18 -5.70 -6.07
C PRO A 217 8.38 -4.86 -5.64
N VAL A 218 8.18 -3.55 -5.56
CA VAL A 218 9.11 -2.66 -4.87
C VAL A 218 8.80 -2.72 -3.37
N TRP A 219 9.82 -2.93 -2.56
CA TRP A 219 9.74 -2.82 -1.11
C TRP A 219 10.87 -1.94 -0.62
N GLU A 220 10.53 -0.84 0.03
CA GLU A 220 11.51 0.09 0.58
C GLU A 220 12.45 -0.62 1.57
N ALA A 221 13.72 -0.25 1.55
CA ALA A 221 14.74 -0.80 2.42
C ALA A 221 15.42 0.31 3.23
N SER A 222 15.94 -0.07 4.40
CA SER A 222 16.85 0.78 5.15
C SER A 222 18.17 0.97 4.41
N LYS A 223 19.00 1.93 4.82
CA LYS A 223 20.33 2.13 4.25
C LYS A 223 21.27 0.95 4.48
N GLN A 224 20.93 0.02 5.39
CA GLN A 224 21.62 -1.23 5.59
C GLN A 224 21.17 -2.33 4.62
N GLY A 225 20.27 -2.04 3.65
CA GLY A 225 19.78 -3.00 2.68
C GLY A 225 18.80 -4.04 3.26
N ILE A 226 18.12 -3.72 4.37
CA ILE A 226 17.10 -4.57 4.98
C ILE A 226 15.73 -4.00 4.59
N SER A 227 14.83 -4.81 4.02
CA SER A 227 13.45 -4.38 3.76
C SER A 227 12.80 -3.84 5.02
N LEU A 228 12.07 -2.71 4.94
CA LEU A 228 11.53 -2.05 6.13
C LEU A 228 10.54 -2.91 6.93
N GLY A 229 9.96 -3.93 6.29
CA GLY A 229 9.14 -4.96 6.94
C GLY A 229 7.81 -4.45 7.46
N GLY A 230 7.81 -3.31 8.15
CA GLY A 230 6.63 -2.70 8.73
C GLY A 230 5.80 -1.84 7.75
N PHE A 231 6.39 -1.44 6.63
CA PHE A 231 5.79 -0.62 5.55
C PHE A 231 6.66 -0.69 4.29
N GLY A 232 6.30 0.07 3.25
CA GLY A 232 7.12 0.27 2.06
C GLY A 232 6.90 -0.74 0.92
N LEU A 233 6.06 -1.76 1.11
CA LEU A 233 5.64 -2.66 0.03
C LEU A 233 4.69 -1.93 -0.92
N ASN A 234 4.90 -2.08 -2.24
CA ASN A 234 4.06 -1.53 -3.28
C ASN A 234 3.53 -2.66 -4.17
N ILE A 235 2.22 -2.88 -4.19
CA ILE A 235 1.53 -3.92 -4.97
C ILE A 235 0.18 -3.41 -5.50
N ARG A 236 -0.38 -4.14 -6.47
CA ARG A 236 -1.68 -3.81 -7.06
C ARG A 236 -2.83 -4.32 -6.20
N THR A 237 -4.02 -3.79 -6.41
CA THR A 237 -5.24 -4.21 -5.70
C THR A 237 -5.53 -5.70 -5.88
N GLU A 238 -5.38 -6.24 -7.09
CA GLU A 238 -5.57 -7.68 -7.33
C GLU A 238 -4.51 -8.53 -6.60
N ASP A 239 -3.30 -8.00 -6.37
CA ASP A 239 -2.25 -8.69 -5.62
C ASP A 239 -2.59 -8.77 -4.12
N ILE A 240 -3.24 -7.73 -3.57
CA ILE A 240 -3.81 -7.76 -2.21
C ILE A 240 -4.87 -8.87 -2.12
N ALA A 241 -5.76 -8.93 -3.12
CA ALA A 241 -6.82 -9.94 -3.16
C ALA A 241 -6.26 -11.38 -3.26
N ARG A 242 -5.21 -11.61 -4.05
CA ARG A 242 -4.51 -12.90 -4.16
C ARG A 242 -3.90 -13.32 -2.82
N PHE A 243 -3.26 -12.39 -2.13
CA PHE A 243 -2.73 -12.62 -0.80
C PHE A 243 -3.84 -12.97 0.20
N GLY A 244 -4.95 -12.22 0.20
CA GLY A 244 -6.12 -12.53 1.02
C GLY A 244 -6.72 -13.90 0.70
N GLN A 245 -6.81 -14.27 -0.57
CA GLN A 245 -7.32 -15.58 -1.01
C GLN A 245 -6.43 -16.73 -0.53
N LEU A 246 -5.10 -16.56 -0.52
CA LEU A 246 -4.18 -17.55 0.07
C LEU A 246 -4.50 -17.79 1.55
N TYR A 247 -4.73 -16.74 2.32
CA TYR A 247 -5.09 -16.83 3.73
C TYR A 247 -6.49 -17.41 3.95
N LEU A 248 -7.45 -17.03 3.12
CA LEU A 248 -8.80 -17.62 3.11
C LEU A 248 -8.76 -19.14 2.88
N GLN A 249 -7.90 -19.60 1.97
CA GLN A 249 -7.67 -21.00 1.65
C GLN A 249 -6.67 -21.69 2.59
N LYS A 250 -6.39 -21.11 3.76
CA LYS A 250 -5.50 -21.70 4.78
C LYS A 250 -4.11 -22.06 4.23
N GLY A 251 -3.56 -21.21 3.37
CA GLY A 251 -2.23 -21.39 2.78
C GLY A 251 -2.17 -22.25 1.53
N MET A 252 -3.30 -22.76 1.06
CA MET A 252 -3.38 -23.49 -0.21
C MET A 252 -3.55 -22.49 -1.38
N TRP A 253 -2.87 -22.76 -2.49
CA TRP A 253 -2.99 -21.98 -3.72
C TRP A 253 -2.98 -22.90 -4.94
N GLN A 254 -4.03 -22.86 -5.74
CA GLN A 254 -4.18 -23.72 -6.92
C GLN A 254 -3.88 -25.21 -6.62
N GLY A 255 -4.36 -25.70 -5.48
CA GLY A 255 -4.16 -27.09 -5.05
C GLY A 255 -2.77 -27.40 -4.47
N LYS A 256 -1.89 -26.40 -4.33
CA LYS A 256 -0.54 -26.56 -3.74
C LYS A 256 -0.45 -25.84 -2.40
N PRO A 257 0.18 -26.43 -1.38
CA PRO A 257 0.46 -25.73 -0.12
C PRO A 257 1.62 -24.73 -0.36
N LEU A 258 1.37 -23.44 -0.23
CA LEU A 258 2.39 -22.40 -0.25
C LEU A 258 2.79 -21.97 1.17
N LEU A 259 1.84 -22.00 2.12
CA LEU A 259 2.05 -21.61 3.50
C LEU A 259 1.41 -22.68 4.39
N PRO A 260 2.06 -23.11 5.49
CA PRO A 260 1.44 -24.10 6.39
C PRO A 260 0.12 -23.59 6.98
N ALA A 261 -0.91 -24.43 6.97
CA ALA A 261 -2.21 -24.10 7.54
C ALA A 261 -2.12 -23.72 9.02
N ALA A 262 -1.25 -24.38 9.77
CA ALA A 262 -0.99 -24.07 11.17
C ALA A 262 -0.43 -22.62 11.36
N TRP A 263 0.40 -22.13 10.41
CA TRP A 263 0.84 -20.74 10.46
C TRP A 263 -0.32 -19.77 10.19
N VAL A 264 -1.13 -20.05 9.18
CA VAL A 264 -2.31 -19.21 8.87
C VAL A 264 -3.23 -19.12 10.07
N GLU A 265 -3.52 -20.24 10.73
CA GLU A 265 -4.34 -20.29 11.94
C GLU A 265 -3.71 -19.48 13.08
N ALA A 266 -2.43 -19.67 13.36
CA ALA A 266 -1.73 -18.91 14.40
C ALA A 266 -1.70 -17.41 14.07
N ALA A 267 -1.40 -17.04 12.83
CA ALA A 267 -1.26 -15.64 12.43
C ALA A 267 -2.59 -14.88 12.47
N THR A 268 -3.71 -15.55 12.22
CA THR A 268 -5.04 -14.92 12.13
C THR A 268 -5.92 -15.13 13.37
N SER A 269 -5.46 -15.89 14.35
CA SER A 269 -6.12 -16.03 15.65
C SER A 269 -5.69 -14.93 16.64
N ARG A 270 -6.46 -14.75 17.71
CA ARG A 270 -6.12 -13.80 18.77
C ARG A 270 -4.97 -14.35 19.60
N GLN A 271 -3.76 -13.90 19.35
CA GLN A 271 -2.56 -14.22 20.12
C GLN A 271 -2.38 -13.25 21.30
N MET A 272 -2.77 -11.97 21.10
CA MET A 272 -2.65 -10.91 22.10
C MET A 272 -3.96 -10.11 22.20
N SER A 273 -4.36 -9.77 23.41
CA SER A 273 -5.41 -8.79 23.65
C SER A 273 -4.88 -7.39 23.44
N ASN A 274 -5.62 -6.55 22.74
CA ASN A 274 -5.23 -5.18 22.39
C ASN A 274 -6.29 -4.13 22.76
N GLY A 275 -7.21 -4.48 23.64
CA GLY A 275 -8.27 -3.63 24.14
C GLY A 275 -9.52 -4.41 24.53
N SER A 276 -10.59 -3.67 24.87
CA SER A 276 -11.86 -4.23 25.36
C SER A 276 -13.10 -3.63 24.67
N SER A 277 -12.95 -2.68 23.77
CA SER A 277 -14.07 -2.10 23.03
C SER A 277 -14.69 -3.14 22.08
N THR A 278 -15.99 -3.32 22.17
CA THR A 278 -16.75 -4.20 21.26
C THR A 278 -17.09 -3.54 19.93
N THR A 279 -16.87 -2.23 19.81
CA THR A 279 -17.20 -1.42 18.64
C THR A 279 -15.99 -0.98 17.82
N SER A 280 -14.76 -1.13 18.36
CA SER A 280 -13.52 -0.83 17.68
C SER A 280 -12.99 -2.07 16.95
N ASP A 281 -12.72 -1.96 15.66
CA ASP A 281 -12.05 -3.00 14.87
C ASP A 281 -10.55 -3.10 15.17
N TRP A 282 -10.00 -2.20 16.00
CA TRP A 282 -8.61 -2.25 16.46
C TRP A 282 -8.46 -2.80 17.88
N GLU A 283 -9.55 -3.31 18.49
CA GLU A 283 -9.52 -3.86 19.85
C GLU A 283 -10.11 -5.28 19.94
N GLN A 284 -10.23 -5.99 18.82
CA GLN A 284 -10.77 -7.36 18.79
C GLN A 284 -9.68 -8.44 19.00
N GLY A 285 -8.44 -8.01 19.21
CA GLY A 285 -7.25 -8.84 19.33
C GLY A 285 -6.31 -8.74 18.15
N TYR A 286 -5.09 -9.22 18.35
CA TYR A 286 -4.02 -9.20 17.36
C TYR A 286 -3.37 -10.58 17.24
N GLY A 287 -3.11 -11.01 16.02
CA GLY A 287 -2.41 -12.25 15.71
C GLY A 287 -0.92 -12.01 15.42
N TYR A 288 -0.34 -12.73 14.46
CA TYR A 288 1.01 -12.48 13.98
C TYR A 288 0.96 -11.49 12.82
N GLN A 289 0.95 -10.18 13.15
CA GLN A 289 0.85 -9.05 12.21
C GLN A 289 -0.47 -9.04 11.42
N PHE A 290 -1.56 -9.52 12.03
CA PHE A 290 -2.93 -9.43 11.55
C PHE A 290 -3.84 -8.92 12.66
N TRP A 291 -4.74 -8.01 12.32
CA TRP A 291 -5.80 -7.53 13.18
C TRP A 291 -7.00 -8.49 13.17
N ARG A 292 -7.55 -8.76 14.34
CA ARG A 292 -8.91 -9.31 14.41
C ARG A 292 -9.91 -8.18 14.21
N CYS A 293 -11.05 -8.50 13.60
CA CYS A 293 -12.14 -7.56 13.36
C CYS A 293 -13.36 -7.97 14.16
N ARG A 294 -14.30 -7.04 14.30
CA ARG A 294 -15.67 -7.36 14.67
C ARG A 294 -16.20 -8.50 13.78
N HIS A 295 -17.26 -9.17 14.20
CA HIS A 295 -17.90 -10.26 13.47
C HIS A 295 -17.01 -11.50 13.23
N GLY A 296 -15.87 -11.60 13.90
CA GLY A 296 -14.99 -12.76 13.81
C GLY A 296 -14.09 -12.80 12.56
N PHE A 297 -14.02 -11.72 11.78
CA PHE A 297 -13.14 -11.59 10.63
C PHE A 297 -11.71 -11.21 11.02
N TYR A 298 -10.81 -11.17 10.05
CA TYR A 298 -9.45 -10.70 10.25
C TYR A 298 -8.94 -9.97 9.01
N ARG A 299 -7.94 -9.16 9.22
CA ARG A 299 -7.38 -8.33 8.15
C ARG A 299 -5.90 -8.01 8.35
N GLY A 300 -5.18 -7.72 7.24
CA GLY A 300 -4.06 -6.82 7.21
C GLY A 300 -4.55 -5.42 6.86
N ASP A 301 -3.99 -4.40 7.51
CA ASP A 301 -4.31 -3.02 7.16
C ASP A 301 -3.07 -2.11 7.13
N GLY A 302 -3.20 -1.01 6.41
CA GLY A 302 -2.20 0.05 6.32
C GLY A 302 -2.82 1.42 6.48
N ALA A 303 -2.00 2.37 6.91
CA ALA A 303 -2.41 3.75 7.10
C ALA A 303 -3.20 4.29 5.90
N PHE A 304 -4.18 5.12 6.19
CA PHE A 304 -5.08 5.74 5.21
C PHE A 304 -6.00 4.76 4.47
N GLY A 305 -6.20 3.54 5.01
CA GLY A 305 -7.20 2.59 4.53
C GLY A 305 -6.72 1.67 3.40
N GLN A 306 -5.51 1.13 3.51
CA GLN A 306 -5.07 0.00 2.69
C GLN A 306 -5.54 -1.28 3.37
N TYR A 307 -6.47 -2.03 2.77
CA TYR A 307 -7.10 -3.18 3.41
C TYR A 307 -6.99 -4.45 2.60
N CYS A 308 -6.65 -5.54 3.30
CA CYS A 308 -6.87 -6.92 2.90
C CYS A 308 -7.77 -7.57 3.96
N ILE A 309 -9.08 -7.64 3.70
CA ILE A 309 -10.07 -8.15 4.64
C ILE A 309 -10.50 -9.55 4.23
N ILE A 310 -10.42 -10.50 5.16
CA ILE A 310 -10.76 -11.90 4.90
C ILE A 310 -12.02 -12.26 5.70
N LEU A 311 -13.01 -12.80 5.00
CA LEU A 311 -14.35 -13.12 5.47
C LEU A 311 -14.62 -14.63 5.34
N PRO A 312 -14.06 -15.49 6.23
CA PRO A 312 -14.13 -16.94 6.06
C PRO A 312 -15.56 -17.49 5.96
N GLN A 313 -16.51 -16.93 6.72
CA GLN A 313 -17.91 -17.38 6.73
C GLN A 313 -18.65 -17.10 5.41
N TYR A 314 -18.11 -16.23 4.58
CA TYR A 314 -18.69 -15.83 3.28
C TYR A 314 -17.87 -16.30 2.09
N ASP A 315 -16.76 -17.03 2.33
CA ASP A 315 -15.78 -17.40 1.32
C ASP A 315 -15.41 -16.21 0.44
N ALA A 316 -15.00 -15.09 1.11
CA ALA A 316 -14.78 -13.82 0.42
C ALA A 316 -13.55 -13.09 0.93
N VAL A 317 -12.97 -12.27 0.03
CA VAL A 317 -11.87 -11.34 0.29
C VAL A 317 -12.25 -9.98 -0.26
N ILE A 318 -11.95 -8.93 0.50
CA ILE A 318 -12.09 -7.55 0.05
C ILE A 318 -10.71 -6.90 0.07
N ALA A 319 -10.29 -6.37 -1.07
CA ALA A 319 -9.09 -5.56 -1.22
C ALA A 319 -9.47 -4.12 -1.50
N ILE A 320 -8.90 -3.18 -0.73
CA ILE A 320 -9.15 -1.74 -0.84
C ILE A 320 -7.83 -0.99 -0.76
N THR A 321 -7.69 0.04 -1.59
CA THR A 321 -6.71 1.12 -1.37
C THR A 321 -7.45 2.44 -1.26
N SER A 322 -7.00 3.33 -0.38
CA SER A 322 -7.63 4.64 -0.18
C SER A 322 -6.64 5.67 0.38
N GLY A 323 -7.09 6.91 0.46
CA GLY A 323 -6.39 8.06 1.05
C GLY A 323 -7.23 8.74 2.11
N THR A 324 -8.01 7.99 2.89
CA THR A 324 -8.90 8.53 3.92
C THR A 324 -8.23 8.64 5.29
N ARG A 325 -8.65 9.63 6.06
CA ARG A 325 -8.36 9.72 7.50
C ARG A 325 -9.36 8.91 8.33
N ASP A 326 -10.59 8.73 7.85
CA ASP A 326 -11.62 7.92 8.50
C ASP A 326 -11.52 6.44 8.10
N MET A 327 -10.48 5.79 8.59
CA MET A 327 -10.29 4.35 8.40
C MET A 327 -11.44 3.51 8.99
N PRO A 328 -11.99 3.82 10.18
CA PRO A 328 -13.17 3.13 10.72
C PRO A 328 -14.39 3.23 9.82
N GLY A 329 -14.63 4.38 9.18
CA GLY A 329 -15.76 4.59 8.27
C GLY A 329 -15.78 3.62 7.10
N VAL A 330 -14.62 3.29 6.52
CA VAL A 330 -14.49 2.28 5.46
C VAL A 330 -14.96 0.90 5.95
N LEU A 331 -14.50 0.48 7.15
CA LEU A 331 -14.89 -0.81 7.73
C LEU A 331 -16.38 -0.84 8.08
N ASN A 332 -16.92 0.24 8.65
CA ASN A 332 -18.34 0.34 8.97
C ASN A 332 -19.21 0.21 7.71
N LEU A 333 -18.83 0.83 6.61
CA LEU A 333 -19.56 0.67 5.33
C LEU A 333 -19.60 -0.79 4.87
N ILE A 334 -18.49 -1.52 5.04
CA ILE A 334 -18.44 -2.94 4.69
C ILE A 334 -19.37 -3.74 5.61
N TRP A 335 -19.32 -3.51 6.93
CA TRP A 335 -20.14 -4.25 7.89
C TRP A 335 -21.63 -3.95 7.73
N ASP A 336 -21.98 -2.70 7.49
CA ASP A 336 -23.37 -2.23 7.46
C ASP A 336 -24.04 -2.43 6.10
N ARG A 337 -23.28 -2.42 4.99
CA ARG A 337 -23.85 -2.45 3.64
C ARG A 337 -23.49 -3.71 2.85
N LEU A 338 -22.22 -4.13 2.89
CA LEU A 338 -21.76 -5.22 2.04
C LEU A 338 -22.04 -6.59 2.67
N ILE A 339 -21.71 -6.77 3.95
CA ILE A 339 -21.92 -8.06 4.63
C ILE A 339 -23.39 -8.50 4.63
N PRO A 340 -24.39 -7.66 4.97
CA PRO A 340 -25.80 -8.07 4.93
C PRO A 340 -26.31 -8.43 3.53
N ALA A 341 -25.65 -7.96 2.49
CA ALA A 341 -26.00 -8.25 1.09
C ALA A 341 -25.50 -9.61 0.59
N LEU A 342 -24.51 -10.23 1.27
CA LEU A 342 -23.97 -11.53 0.89
C LEU A 342 -24.95 -12.66 1.26
N LYS A 343 -25.47 -13.36 0.26
CA LYS A 343 -26.41 -14.48 0.44
C LYS A 343 -25.73 -15.82 0.15
N PRO A 344 -26.16 -16.92 0.77
CA PRO A 344 -25.52 -18.22 0.59
C PRO A 344 -25.75 -18.83 -0.79
N ALA A 345 -26.81 -18.43 -1.49
CA ALA A 345 -27.19 -18.97 -2.81
C ALA A 345 -27.12 -17.88 -3.90
N ALA A 346 -26.94 -18.32 -5.13
CA ALA A 346 -27.07 -17.45 -6.29
C ALA A 346 -28.45 -16.77 -6.33
N LEU A 347 -28.48 -15.56 -6.85
CA LEU A 347 -29.68 -14.74 -7.01
C LEU A 347 -30.13 -14.75 -8.46
N SER A 348 -31.38 -14.39 -8.69
CA SER A 348 -31.90 -14.14 -10.03
C SER A 348 -31.19 -12.95 -10.67
N THR A 349 -30.85 -13.07 -11.95
CA THR A 349 -30.20 -12.01 -12.72
C THR A 349 -31.11 -10.75 -12.79
N ASP A 350 -30.53 -9.60 -12.43
CA ASP A 350 -31.13 -8.29 -12.66
C ASP A 350 -30.25 -7.51 -13.65
N LYS A 351 -30.59 -7.64 -14.93
CA LYS A 351 -29.81 -7.03 -16.01
C LYS A 351 -29.73 -5.50 -15.86
N ALA A 352 -30.82 -4.85 -15.47
CA ALA A 352 -30.87 -3.39 -15.36
C ALA A 352 -29.92 -2.89 -14.25
N SER A 353 -29.91 -3.55 -13.10
CA SER A 353 -28.98 -3.20 -12.02
C SER A 353 -27.52 -3.59 -12.37
N SER A 354 -27.30 -4.68 -13.08
CA SER A 354 -25.98 -5.11 -13.54
C SER A 354 -25.38 -4.11 -14.54
N ASP A 355 -26.16 -3.65 -15.52
CA ASP A 355 -25.72 -2.64 -16.49
C ASP A 355 -25.38 -1.29 -15.79
N ARG A 356 -26.21 -0.87 -14.81
CA ARG A 356 -25.92 0.34 -14.02
C ARG A 356 -24.65 0.20 -13.18
N LEU A 357 -24.45 -0.96 -12.54
CA LEU A 357 -23.23 -1.23 -11.78
C LEU A 357 -22.00 -1.20 -12.68
N ALA A 358 -22.04 -1.85 -13.83
CA ALA A 358 -20.93 -1.86 -14.80
C ALA A 358 -20.60 -0.44 -15.28
N SER A 359 -21.61 0.36 -15.62
CA SER A 359 -21.42 1.77 -15.99
C SER A 359 -20.82 2.58 -14.85
N LYS A 360 -21.29 2.39 -13.62
CA LYS A 360 -20.76 3.06 -12.42
C LYS A 360 -19.29 2.72 -12.21
N LEU A 361 -18.95 1.43 -12.19
CA LEU A 361 -17.58 0.96 -11.92
C LEU A 361 -16.59 1.44 -13.00
N SER A 362 -17.01 1.49 -14.27
CA SER A 362 -16.17 1.99 -15.36
C SER A 362 -15.96 3.51 -15.36
N GLY A 363 -16.85 4.25 -14.72
CA GLY A 363 -16.81 5.71 -14.64
C GLY A 363 -16.26 6.28 -13.33
N LEU A 364 -15.72 5.45 -12.44
CA LEU A 364 -15.22 5.91 -11.16
C LEU A 364 -14.03 6.87 -11.32
N MET A 365 -14.12 8.01 -10.62
CA MET A 365 -13.08 9.04 -10.66
C MET A 365 -13.06 9.81 -9.33
N LEU A 366 -11.87 10.04 -8.79
CA LEU A 366 -11.73 11.01 -7.70
C LEU A 366 -12.17 12.39 -8.17
N PRO A 367 -12.80 13.20 -7.31
CA PRO A 367 -13.24 14.54 -7.68
C PRO A 367 -12.07 15.36 -8.23
N ALA A 368 -12.03 15.49 -9.56
CA ALA A 368 -11.11 16.37 -10.24
C ALA A 368 -11.45 17.83 -9.90
N GLN A 369 -10.47 18.75 -9.97
CA GLN A 369 -10.71 20.15 -9.67
C GLN A 369 -11.61 20.76 -10.71
N ALA A 370 -12.81 21.19 -10.30
CA ALA A 370 -13.69 22.03 -11.12
C ALA A 370 -13.21 23.48 -11.08
N GLY A 371 -13.60 24.26 -12.05
CA GLY A 371 -13.31 25.70 -12.12
C GLY A 371 -13.54 26.25 -13.51
N GLU A 372 -13.48 27.57 -13.62
CA GLU A 372 -13.64 28.26 -14.89
C GLU A 372 -12.37 28.07 -15.76
N PRO A 373 -12.52 28.02 -17.09
CA PRO A 373 -11.39 27.87 -18.00
C PRO A 373 -10.49 29.11 -18.05
N THR A 374 -10.99 30.27 -17.67
CA THR A 374 -10.26 31.54 -17.72
C THR A 374 -10.66 32.47 -16.58
N SER A 375 -9.83 33.47 -16.30
CA SER A 375 -10.13 34.54 -15.36
C SER A 375 -9.46 35.86 -15.77
N ALA A 376 -9.83 36.96 -15.11
CA ALA A 376 -9.18 38.26 -15.33
C ALA A 376 -7.68 38.21 -14.97
N ALA A 377 -7.32 37.48 -13.91
CA ALA A 377 -5.93 37.33 -13.47
C ALA A 377 -5.07 36.50 -14.45
N ALA A 378 -5.68 35.62 -15.26
CA ALA A 378 -4.94 34.80 -16.23
C ALA A 378 -4.04 35.66 -17.14
N LYS A 379 -4.54 36.83 -17.61
CA LYS A 379 -3.81 37.73 -18.50
C LYS A 379 -2.50 38.25 -17.89
N SER A 380 -2.46 38.41 -16.58
CA SER A 380 -1.28 38.91 -15.87
C SER A 380 -0.41 37.81 -15.29
N ALA A 381 -0.96 36.61 -15.05
CA ALA A 381 -0.26 35.48 -14.44
C ALA A 381 0.47 34.60 -15.46
N VAL A 382 -0.13 34.40 -16.66
CA VAL A 382 0.42 33.54 -17.71
C VAL A 382 1.78 34.06 -18.21
N GLY A 383 2.73 33.13 -18.33
CA GLY A 383 4.09 33.41 -18.79
C GLY A 383 5.00 34.05 -17.72
N ARG A 384 4.51 34.27 -16.51
CA ARG A 384 5.34 34.82 -15.42
C ARG A 384 5.83 33.71 -14.51
N ARG A 385 7.12 33.77 -14.16
CA ARG A 385 7.74 32.94 -13.14
C ARG A 385 7.82 33.72 -11.83
N TYR A 386 7.30 33.10 -10.77
CA TYR A 386 7.34 33.67 -9.42
C TYR A 386 8.39 32.94 -8.58
N THR A 387 9.41 33.66 -8.12
CA THR A 387 10.41 33.14 -7.18
C THR A 387 9.78 33.07 -5.79
N LEU A 388 9.82 31.90 -5.17
CA LEU A 388 9.22 31.63 -3.85
C LEU A 388 10.20 31.92 -2.73
N ALA A 389 9.70 32.43 -1.60
CA ALA A 389 10.47 32.49 -0.36
C ALA A 389 10.80 31.07 0.13
N PRO A 390 11.90 30.89 0.90
CA PRO A 390 12.25 29.59 1.48
C PRO A 390 11.06 28.95 2.19
N ASN A 391 10.83 27.66 1.90
CA ASN A 391 9.68 26.90 2.42
C ASN A 391 10.07 25.45 2.69
N ALA A 392 9.27 24.75 3.49
CA ALA A 392 9.55 23.38 3.92
C ALA A 392 9.54 22.35 2.77
N GLN A 393 8.86 22.66 1.66
CA GLN A 393 8.76 21.78 0.49
C GLN A 393 9.90 22.02 -0.52
N THR A 394 10.85 22.91 -0.20
CA THR A 394 11.98 23.28 -1.07
C THR A 394 11.56 23.74 -2.48
N ALA A 395 10.33 24.28 -2.60
CA ALA A 395 9.86 24.86 -3.84
C ALA A 395 10.54 26.23 -4.05
N GLU A 396 11.19 26.40 -5.21
CA GLU A 396 12.02 27.59 -5.53
C GLU A 396 11.26 28.60 -6.39
N SER A 397 10.46 28.10 -7.32
CA SER A 397 9.62 28.94 -8.18
C SER A 397 8.40 28.18 -8.71
N ILE A 398 7.38 28.96 -9.10
CA ILE A 398 6.20 28.45 -9.80
C ILE A 398 5.88 29.38 -10.97
N ALA A 399 5.44 28.80 -12.09
CA ALA A 399 4.96 29.53 -13.26
C ALA A 399 3.69 28.86 -13.81
N LEU A 400 2.71 29.66 -14.20
CA LEU A 400 1.64 29.28 -15.09
C LEU A 400 2.14 29.64 -16.50
N ASP A 401 2.66 28.65 -17.24
CA ASP A 401 3.35 28.88 -18.51
C ASP A 401 2.37 29.23 -19.63
N SER A 402 1.25 28.52 -19.71
CA SER A 402 0.19 28.75 -20.69
C SER A 402 -1.17 28.26 -20.17
N ILE A 403 -2.23 28.75 -20.79
CA ILE A 403 -3.60 28.26 -20.63
C ILE A 403 -4.33 28.38 -21.98
N ASP A 404 -5.02 27.31 -22.37
CA ASP A 404 -5.80 27.32 -23.62
C ASP A 404 -7.26 27.76 -23.38
N ALA A 405 -8.04 27.86 -24.47
CA ALA A 405 -9.43 28.26 -24.42
C ALA A 405 -10.37 27.29 -23.67
N ARG A 406 -9.91 26.05 -23.45
CA ARG A 406 -10.63 25.02 -22.67
C ARG A 406 -10.23 25.01 -21.21
N GLY A 407 -9.26 25.85 -20.81
CA GLY A 407 -8.74 25.94 -19.47
C GLY A 407 -7.64 24.90 -19.17
N GLU A 408 -7.12 24.20 -20.19
CA GLU A 408 -5.97 23.33 -20.01
C GLU A 408 -4.72 24.19 -19.79
N ALA A 409 -4.16 24.11 -18.59
CA ALA A 409 -3.07 24.95 -18.12
C ALA A 409 -1.78 24.16 -17.96
N ALA A 410 -0.67 24.71 -18.45
CA ALA A 410 0.66 24.18 -18.23
C ALA A 410 1.34 24.93 -17.09
N PHE A 411 1.97 24.18 -16.19
CA PHE A 411 2.72 24.70 -15.05
C PHE A 411 4.14 24.20 -15.04
N THR A 412 5.06 25.06 -14.65
CA THR A 412 6.42 24.69 -14.24
C THR A 412 6.60 25.01 -12.76
N ILE A 413 6.90 23.99 -11.95
CA ILE A 413 7.25 24.12 -10.54
C ILE A 413 8.71 23.71 -10.40
N ARG A 414 9.58 24.59 -9.88
CA ARG A 414 10.99 24.27 -9.64
C ARG A 414 11.17 23.84 -8.20
N THR A 415 11.69 22.63 -8.01
CA THR A 415 11.98 22.04 -6.70
C THR A 415 13.36 21.37 -6.72
N ALA A 416 14.17 21.58 -5.68
CA ALA A 416 15.51 20.97 -5.54
C ALA A 416 16.38 21.12 -6.82
N GLY A 417 16.35 22.31 -7.44
CA GLY A 417 17.13 22.64 -8.62
C GLY A 417 16.59 22.11 -9.96
N ALA A 418 15.47 21.38 -9.99
CA ALA A 418 14.89 20.80 -11.19
C ALA A 418 13.49 21.36 -11.50
N ASP A 419 13.23 21.63 -12.79
CA ASP A 419 11.92 22.04 -13.28
C ASP A 419 11.00 20.81 -13.41
N GLN A 420 9.80 20.87 -12.83
CA GLN A 420 8.74 19.87 -12.93
C GLN A 420 7.62 20.43 -13.78
N HIS A 421 7.21 19.71 -14.81
CA HIS A 421 6.19 20.16 -15.75
C HIS A 421 4.87 19.41 -15.53
N LEU A 422 3.79 20.13 -15.33
CA LEU A 422 2.44 19.61 -15.15
C LEU A 422 1.48 20.22 -16.15
N VAL A 423 0.54 19.43 -16.60
CA VAL A 423 -0.64 19.92 -17.33
C VAL A 423 -1.87 19.61 -16.47
N ALA A 424 -2.74 20.58 -16.30
CA ALA A 424 -3.97 20.46 -15.53
C ALA A 424 -5.17 20.98 -16.32
N ALA A 425 -6.31 20.32 -16.17
CA ALA A 425 -7.55 20.73 -16.85
C ALA A 425 -8.72 20.73 -15.87
N PRO A 426 -9.72 21.63 -16.06
CA PRO A 426 -10.93 21.63 -15.24
C PRO A 426 -11.71 20.31 -15.38
N GLY A 427 -12.09 19.70 -14.25
CA GLY A 427 -12.90 18.49 -14.21
C GLY A 427 -12.24 17.22 -14.77
N ALA A 428 -10.94 17.22 -15.06
CA ALA A 428 -10.25 16.08 -15.63
C ALA A 428 -8.81 15.92 -15.08
N TRP A 429 -8.37 14.68 -14.89
CA TRP A 429 -7.00 14.35 -14.50
C TRP A 429 -6.08 14.23 -15.72
N ARG A 430 -4.89 14.82 -15.65
CA ARG A 430 -3.83 14.72 -16.64
C ARG A 430 -2.61 14.04 -16.02
N LYS A 431 -2.23 12.87 -16.54
CA LYS A 431 -1.06 12.12 -16.06
C LYS A 431 0.25 12.81 -16.45
N ALA A 432 1.19 12.82 -15.50
CA ALA A 432 2.52 13.41 -15.61
C ALA A 432 3.51 12.63 -14.73
N SER A 433 4.73 13.12 -14.62
CA SER A 433 5.74 12.64 -13.67
C SER A 433 6.35 13.83 -12.94
N MET A 434 6.62 13.66 -11.64
CA MET A 434 7.37 14.63 -10.83
C MET A 434 8.52 13.92 -10.13
N THR A 435 9.63 14.62 -9.93
CA THR A 435 10.71 14.15 -9.05
C THR A 435 10.42 14.59 -7.63
N ILE A 436 10.20 13.64 -6.74
CA ILE A 436 9.91 13.86 -5.32
C ILE A 436 10.99 13.14 -4.52
N ASN A 437 11.70 13.87 -3.67
CA ASN A 437 12.84 13.35 -2.90
C ASN A 437 13.90 12.63 -3.78
N GLY A 438 14.14 13.15 -4.99
CA GLY A 438 15.12 12.58 -5.92
C GLY A 438 14.63 11.36 -6.71
N VAL A 439 13.37 10.94 -6.55
CA VAL A 439 12.77 9.80 -7.25
C VAL A 439 11.68 10.30 -8.20
N ALA A 440 11.67 9.80 -9.44
CA ALA A 440 10.60 10.08 -10.40
C ALA A 440 9.33 9.31 -9.97
N GLU A 441 8.27 10.04 -9.66
CA GLU A 441 6.98 9.48 -9.27
C GLU A 441 5.90 9.85 -10.31
N PRO A 442 5.01 8.92 -10.67
CA PRO A 442 3.87 9.22 -11.50
C PRO A 442 2.83 10.01 -10.71
N VAL A 443 2.35 11.09 -11.31
CA VAL A 443 1.33 11.97 -10.75
C VAL A 443 0.22 12.22 -11.75
N ALA A 444 -0.90 12.74 -11.30
CA ALA A 444 -1.92 13.30 -12.17
C ALA A 444 -2.36 14.65 -11.61
N ALA A 445 -2.53 15.63 -12.49
CA ALA A 445 -2.95 16.97 -12.13
C ALA A 445 -4.32 17.31 -12.70
N SER A 446 -5.08 18.10 -11.96
CA SER A 446 -6.37 18.69 -12.37
C SER A 446 -6.44 20.10 -11.80
N GLY A 447 -7.00 21.06 -12.53
CA GLY A 447 -7.03 22.44 -12.05
C GLY A 447 -7.95 23.34 -12.86
N GLY A 448 -8.33 24.46 -12.25
CA GLY A 448 -9.17 25.48 -12.85
C GLY A 448 -9.22 26.73 -11.99
N TRP A 449 -9.73 27.82 -12.55
CA TRP A 449 -9.94 29.06 -11.80
C TRP A 449 -11.14 28.89 -10.88
N THR A 450 -10.93 29.01 -9.58
CA THR A 450 -11.96 28.89 -8.54
C THR A 450 -12.45 30.24 -8.04
N ALA A 451 -11.71 31.30 -8.33
CA ALA A 451 -12.09 32.71 -8.15
C ALA A 451 -11.39 33.58 -9.22
N ASP A 452 -11.74 34.87 -9.28
CA ASP A 452 -11.19 35.80 -10.28
C ASP A 452 -9.67 35.93 -10.24
N ASP A 453 -9.05 35.72 -9.07
CA ASP A 453 -7.61 35.81 -8.82
C ASP A 453 -6.96 34.49 -8.39
N THR A 454 -7.75 33.42 -8.25
CA THR A 454 -7.27 32.16 -7.64
C THR A 454 -7.43 30.97 -8.59
N TYR A 455 -6.31 30.35 -8.92
CA TYR A 455 -6.25 29.06 -9.60
C TYR A 455 -6.02 27.95 -8.58
N THR A 456 -6.89 26.92 -8.58
CA THR A 456 -6.71 25.74 -7.73
C THR A 456 -6.17 24.58 -8.58
N LEU A 457 -5.02 24.03 -8.15
CA LEU A 457 -4.33 22.91 -8.78
C LEU A 457 -4.34 21.75 -7.80
N LYS A 458 -4.90 20.60 -8.16
CA LYS A 458 -4.78 19.34 -7.44
C LYS A 458 -3.75 18.45 -8.13
N VAL A 459 -2.89 17.81 -7.32
CA VAL A 459 -1.89 16.85 -7.78
C VAL A 459 -2.05 15.56 -7.00
N ALA A 460 -2.53 14.50 -7.65
CA ALA A 460 -2.64 13.17 -7.10
C ALA A 460 -1.34 12.38 -7.37
N ARG A 461 -0.68 11.91 -6.31
CA ARG A 461 0.42 10.95 -6.37
C ARG A 461 -0.20 9.54 -6.39
N TYR A 462 -0.69 9.10 -7.54
CA TYR A 462 -1.64 7.99 -7.66
C TYR A 462 -1.08 6.58 -7.42
N ARG A 463 0.15 6.48 -6.89
CA ARG A 463 0.68 5.25 -6.24
C ARG A 463 0.73 5.35 -4.72
N THR A 464 0.19 6.45 -4.18
CA THR A 464 0.18 6.76 -2.75
C THR A 464 -1.21 7.25 -2.34
N PRO A 465 -1.50 7.37 -1.03
CA PRO A 465 -2.75 7.96 -0.54
C PRO A 465 -2.92 9.46 -0.84
N PHE A 466 -1.92 10.14 -1.35
CA PHE A 466 -1.82 11.59 -1.25
C PHE A 466 -2.30 12.33 -2.48
N VAL A 467 -3.20 13.29 -2.22
CA VAL A 467 -3.60 14.34 -3.15
C VAL A 467 -3.25 15.68 -2.52
N ILE A 468 -2.44 16.48 -3.20
CA ILE A 468 -2.04 17.80 -2.73
C ILE A 468 -2.85 18.84 -3.51
N THR A 469 -3.46 19.78 -2.81
CA THR A 469 -4.18 20.93 -3.38
C THR A 469 -3.33 22.17 -3.20
N TYR A 470 -3.09 22.89 -4.28
CA TYR A 470 -2.41 24.18 -4.30
C TYR A 470 -3.43 25.23 -4.70
N SER A 471 -3.68 26.23 -3.83
CA SER A 471 -4.49 27.41 -4.15
C SER A 471 -3.55 28.56 -4.46
N LEU A 472 -3.43 28.91 -5.74
CA LEU A 472 -2.53 29.96 -6.25
C LEU A 472 -3.31 31.25 -6.41
N ARG A 473 -3.14 32.20 -5.50
CA ARG A 473 -3.77 33.52 -5.57
C ARG A 473 -2.79 34.55 -6.14
N PHE A 474 -3.14 35.10 -7.30
CA PHE A 474 -2.34 36.06 -8.04
C PHE A 474 -2.74 37.50 -7.72
N ALA A 475 -1.80 38.33 -7.29
CA ALA A 475 -2.03 39.74 -6.94
C ALA A 475 -0.89 40.61 -7.50
N GLY A 476 -1.06 41.12 -8.70
CA GLY A 476 -0.06 41.95 -9.39
C GLY A 476 1.23 41.19 -9.67
N ASP A 477 2.30 41.55 -8.98
CA ASP A 477 3.61 40.92 -9.06
C ASP A 477 3.84 39.82 -8.01
N GLN A 478 2.80 39.46 -7.27
CA GLN A 478 2.87 38.45 -6.21
C GLN A 478 1.98 37.26 -6.52
N VAL A 479 2.39 36.08 -6.02
CA VAL A 479 1.54 34.89 -5.87
C VAL A 479 1.63 34.40 -4.42
N VAL A 480 0.47 34.11 -3.85
CA VAL A 480 0.37 33.38 -2.56
C VAL A 480 -0.16 32.00 -2.87
N VAL A 481 0.58 30.97 -2.44
CA VAL A 481 0.22 29.58 -2.66
C VAL A 481 -0.05 28.94 -1.31
N ASP A 482 -1.32 28.60 -1.06
CA ASP A 482 -1.72 27.78 0.08
C ASP A 482 -1.72 26.32 -0.34
N THR A 483 -1.14 25.44 0.50
CA THR A 483 -1.07 24.00 0.21
C THR A 483 -1.79 23.19 1.24
N GLU A 484 -2.58 22.22 0.78
CA GLU A 484 -3.31 21.27 1.61
C GLU A 484 -3.08 19.85 1.10
N GLN A 485 -3.02 18.87 2.02
CA GLN A 485 -2.94 17.44 1.69
C GLN A 485 -4.11 16.70 2.33
N ASN A 486 -4.81 15.84 1.55
CA ASN A 486 -5.98 15.09 2.01
C ASN A 486 -5.72 14.20 3.21
N ALA A 487 -4.56 13.56 3.26
CA ALA A 487 -4.15 12.63 4.32
C ALA A 487 -2.68 12.82 4.67
N GLY A 488 -2.26 12.44 5.87
CA GLY A 488 -0.87 12.55 6.34
C GLY A 488 -0.75 12.16 7.80
N PHE A 489 0.48 11.87 8.24
CA PHE A 489 0.79 11.53 9.63
C PHE A 489 0.88 12.77 10.54
N SER A 490 0.93 13.97 9.96
CA SER A 490 0.88 15.25 10.69
C SER A 490 -0.57 15.65 10.96
N GLU A 491 -0.75 16.57 11.94
CA GLU A 491 -2.06 17.15 12.25
C GLU A 491 -2.74 17.73 11.00
N PRO A 492 -4.09 17.56 10.87
CA PRO A 492 -4.86 18.15 9.79
C PRO A 492 -4.75 19.68 9.81
N GLY A 493 -4.69 20.30 8.64
CA GLY A 493 -4.77 21.76 8.51
C GLY A 493 -3.47 22.52 8.74
N ARG A 494 -2.33 21.87 8.81
CA ARG A 494 -1.05 22.59 8.61
C ARG A 494 -0.88 22.91 7.13
N PHE A 495 -1.49 24.02 6.74
CA PHE A 495 -1.21 24.64 5.46
C PHE A 495 0.22 25.16 5.49
N SER A 496 1.04 24.79 4.54
CA SER A 496 2.21 25.58 4.24
C SER A 496 1.79 26.66 3.25
N GLN A 497 2.08 27.90 3.57
CA GLN A 497 1.87 29.02 2.68
C GLN A 497 3.21 29.45 2.08
N TRP A 498 3.23 29.60 0.77
CA TRP A 498 4.38 30.15 0.06
C TRP A 498 4.02 31.53 -0.49
N VAL A 499 4.96 32.43 -0.45
CA VAL A 499 4.81 33.75 -1.07
C VAL A 499 5.87 33.90 -2.15
N GLY A 500 5.44 34.18 -3.37
CA GLY A 500 6.30 34.37 -4.53
C GLY A 500 6.21 35.77 -5.10
N ARG A 501 7.30 36.21 -5.71
CA ARG A 501 7.35 37.46 -6.48
C ARG A 501 7.76 37.19 -7.91
N ALA A 502 7.08 37.86 -8.85
CA ALA A 502 7.36 37.76 -10.27
C ALA A 502 8.82 38.20 -10.56
N GLN A 503 9.51 37.41 -11.32
CA GLN A 503 10.81 37.83 -11.85
C GLN A 503 10.61 39.00 -12.82
N PRO A 504 11.51 40.00 -12.81
CA PRO A 504 11.49 41.04 -13.84
C PRO A 504 11.54 40.38 -15.24
N ALA A 505 10.74 40.90 -16.17
CA ALA A 505 10.81 40.45 -17.55
C ALA A 505 12.28 40.56 -18.01
N ALA A 506 12.84 39.48 -18.55
CA ALA A 506 14.16 39.55 -19.12
C ALA A 506 14.16 40.67 -20.18
N THR A 507 14.89 41.74 -19.92
CA THR A 507 15.11 42.79 -20.91
C THR A 507 15.76 42.11 -22.11
N GLN A 508 14.98 41.96 -23.21
CA GLN A 508 15.57 41.56 -24.49
C GLN A 508 16.62 42.60 -24.82
N GLY A 509 17.89 42.20 -24.65
CA GLY A 509 19.00 43.03 -25.06
C GLY A 509 18.88 43.30 -26.55
N SER A 510 18.60 44.54 -26.89
CA SER A 510 18.73 45.04 -28.25
C SER A 510 20.14 44.78 -28.71
N LYS A 511 20.30 43.84 -29.64
CA LYS A 511 21.48 43.75 -30.51
C LYS A 511 21.18 44.39 -31.84
#